data_81971f2d41299ba1ef7db50a01137a03
#
_entry.id   81971f2d41299ba1ef7db50a01137a03
#
_cell.length_a   1.000
_cell.length_b   1.000
_cell.length_c   1.000
_cell.angle_alpha   90.00
_cell.angle_beta   90.00
_cell.angle_gamma   90.00
#
_symmetry.space_group_name_H-M   'P 1'
#
loop_
_entity.id
_entity.type
_entity.pdbx_description
1 polymer ?
#
loop_
_entity_poly.entity_id
_entity_poly.type
_entity_poly.pdbx_seq_one_letter_code
_entity_poly.pdbx_strand_id
1 'polypeptide(L)'
;MKKFTQLDAMVQYAAKLAEENHIKPLRQIWLPPLPKLLYLEDMKLTWDEKQMKLPIGLADDPQNQRQFPVYLDFIRDGHLLICGSAGSGKTSLVQTILYGAALHYTAKQVNFYIADFSSRTMTAFAGLPHTGCICMEGDDEKIQQMMGFAEEELDSRKKSFSQKGMGSYRDYRESYSDVPAIFLVIDNYPAFSDSYEQYESTLIQLSREGASYGIYLILTCNNSGDIRSRILQNITK
;
A
#
# COMPACT_ATOMS: atom_id res chain seq x y z
N MET A 1 -9.25 42.39 -12.18
CA MET A 1 -7.79 42.69 -12.16
C MET A 1 -7.48 43.51 -10.92
N LYS A 2 -6.57 43.03 -10.06
CA LYS A 2 -6.10 43.80 -8.89
C LYS A 2 -5.24 44.95 -9.43
N LYS A 3 -5.57 46.20 -9.09
CA LYS A 3 -4.74 47.34 -9.48
C LYS A 3 -3.44 47.28 -8.72
N PHE A 4 -2.32 47.31 -9.46
CA PHE A 4 -0.99 47.42 -8.88
C PHE A 4 -0.83 48.77 -8.20
N THR A 5 -0.48 48.78 -6.92
CA THR A 5 -0.38 50.00 -6.12
C THR A 5 1.09 50.38 -5.89
N GLN A 6 1.33 51.63 -5.48
CA GLN A 6 2.68 52.09 -5.12
C GLN A 6 3.25 51.24 -3.95
N LEU A 7 2.40 50.81 -3.02
CA LEU A 7 2.80 49.92 -1.94
C LEU A 7 3.28 48.55 -2.48
N ASP A 8 2.58 47.99 -3.45
CA ASP A 8 3.00 46.73 -4.07
C ASP A 8 4.39 46.88 -4.74
N ALA A 9 4.66 48.01 -5.38
CA ALA A 9 5.97 48.29 -5.96
C ALA A 9 7.08 48.41 -4.91
N MET A 10 6.80 49.10 -3.80
CA MET A 10 7.76 49.25 -2.70
C MET A 10 8.08 47.92 -2.03
N VAL A 11 7.05 47.08 -1.78
CA VAL A 11 7.22 45.75 -1.19
C VAL A 11 8.04 44.83 -2.12
N GLN A 12 7.77 44.87 -3.42
CA GLN A 12 8.55 44.10 -4.40
C GLN A 12 9.99 44.52 -4.48
N TYR A 13 10.23 45.84 -4.44
CA TYR A 13 11.61 46.39 -4.42
C TYR A 13 12.35 45.97 -3.15
N ALA A 14 11.73 46.08 -1.98
CA ALA A 14 12.32 45.64 -0.71
C ALA A 14 12.61 44.11 -0.73
N ALA A 15 11.71 43.28 -1.26
CA ALA A 15 11.95 41.85 -1.40
C ALA A 15 13.14 41.54 -2.31
N LYS A 16 13.27 42.27 -3.43
CA LYS A 16 14.41 42.13 -4.34
C LYS A 16 15.74 42.53 -3.66
N LEU A 17 15.75 43.63 -2.94
CA LEU A 17 16.93 44.04 -2.15
C LEU A 17 17.33 43.03 -1.09
N ALA A 18 16.34 42.40 -0.42
CA ALA A 18 16.59 41.36 0.56
C ALA A 18 17.23 40.12 -0.10
N GLU A 19 16.75 39.72 -1.29
CA GLU A 19 17.32 38.62 -2.07
C GLU A 19 18.77 38.93 -2.52
N GLU A 20 19.01 40.13 -3.08
CA GLU A 20 20.34 40.58 -3.53
C GLU A 20 21.34 40.63 -2.38
N ASN A 21 20.91 40.94 -1.15
CA ASN A 21 21.74 41.00 0.06
C ASN A 21 21.75 39.68 0.84
N HIS A 22 21.23 38.58 0.27
CA HIS A 22 21.16 37.24 0.88
C HIS A 22 20.49 37.22 2.28
N ILE A 23 19.57 38.12 2.53
CA ILE A 23 18.80 38.16 3.77
C ILE A 23 17.81 36.97 3.75
N LYS A 24 18.05 36.04 4.69
CA LYS A 24 17.14 34.87 4.79
C LYS A 24 15.77 35.33 5.28
N PRO A 25 14.67 34.89 4.60
CA PRO A 25 13.33 35.16 5.08
C PRO A 25 13.11 34.54 6.46
N LEU A 26 12.28 35.18 7.26
CA LEU A 26 11.84 34.62 8.54
C LEU A 26 11.12 33.30 8.30
N ARG A 27 11.31 32.36 9.24
CA ARG A 27 10.57 31.10 9.21
C ARG A 27 9.07 31.38 9.20
N GLN A 28 8.38 30.88 8.21
CA GLN A 28 6.91 30.99 8.16
C GLN A 28 6.30 30.23 9.34
N ILE A 29 5.29 30.83 9.96
CA ILE A 29 4.55 30.22 11.09
C ILE A 29 3.67 29.08 10.58
N TRP A 30 3.29 29.12 9.29
CA TRP A 30 2.44 28.12 8.65
C TRP A 30 3.16 27.46 7.50
N LEU A 31 3.05 26.14 7.42
CA LEU A 31 3.47 25.43 6.22
C LEU A 31 2.47 25.69 5.08
N PRO A 32 2.92 25.66 3.83
CA PRO A 32 1.99 25.70 2.69
C PRO A 32 1.03 24.50 2.78
N PRO A 33 -0.21 24.64 2.27
CA PRO A 33 -1.13 23.50 2.21
C PRO A 33 -0.52 22.36 1.41
N LEU A 34 -0.95 21.12 1.71
CA LEU A 34 -0.56 19.96 0.93
C LEU A 34 -0.84 20.18 -0.56
N PRO A 35 0.02 19.70 -1.47
CA PRO A 35 -0.19 19.82 -2.90
C PRO A 35 -1.49 19.10 -3.31
N LYS A 36 -2.22 19.67 -4.27
CA LYS A 36 -3.46 19.04 -4.80
C LYS A 36 -3.18 17.72 -5.52
N LEU A 37 -1.99 17.56 -6.06
CA LEU A 37 -1.52 16.38 -6.76
C LEU A 37 -0.12 16.07 -6.23
N LEU A 38 0.09 14.83 -5.84
CA LEU A 38 1.37 14.33 -5.34
C LEU A 38 1.72 13.08 -6.14
N TYR A 39 2.88 13.09 -6.77
CA TYR A 39 3.42 11.92 -7.43
C TYR A 39 4.38 11.19 -6.48
N LEU A 40 4.35 9.85 -6.51
CA LEU A 40 5.26 9.05 -5.69
C LEU A 40 6.74 9.34 -5.99
N GLU A 41 7.05 9.67 -7.25
CA GLU A 41 8.38 10.03 -7.72
C GLU A 41 8.90 11.35 -7.12
N ASP A 42 8.01 12.28 -6.80
CA ASP A 42 8.37 13.56 -6.18
C ASP A 42 8.64 13.44 -4.68
N MET A 43 8.26 12.31 -4.09
CA MET A 43 8.51 12.06 -2.68
C MET A 43 9.98 11.66 -2.48
N LYS A 44 10.73 12.51 -1.77
CA LYS A 44 12.10 12.17 -1.35
C LYS A 44 12.06 11.05 -0.31
N LEU A 45 12.08 9.83 -0.79
CA LEU A 45 11.95 8.63 0.03
C LEU A 45 13.34 8.07 0.33
N THR A 46 13.58 7.77 1.59
CA THR A 46 14.72 6.93 1.98
C THR A 46 14.24 5.49 1.95
N TRP A 47 14.77 4.70 1.01
CA TRP A 47 14.45 3.28 0.90
C TRP A 47 15.39 2.46 1.75
N ASP A 48 14.81 1.56 2.53
CA ASP A 48 15.54 0.47 3.17
C ASP A 48 15.04 -0.84 2.55
N GLU A 49 15.90 -1.52 1.81
CA GLU A 49 15.57 -2.80 1.16
C GLU A 49 15.11 -3.88 2.15
N LYS A 50 15.49 -3.77 3.41
CA LYS A 50 15.09 -4.69 4.47
C LYS A 50 13.68 -4.44 5.00
N GLN A 51 13.15 -3.23 4.82
CA GLN A 51 11.82 -2.85 5.30
C GLN A 51 10.85 -2.82 4.13
N MET A 52 9.71 -3.52 4.27
CA MET A 52 8.63 -3.48 3.27
C MET A 52 7.73 -2.27 3.52
N LYS A 53 8.32 -1.07 3.40
CA LYS A 53 7.62 0.20 3.57
C LYS A 53 7.27 0.80 2.22
N LEU A 54 5.99 1.05 2.02
CA LEU A 54 5.47 1.67 0.81
C LEU A 54 4.87 3.03 1.14
N PRO A 55 5.31 4.11 0.47
CA PRO A 55 4.73 5.43 0.65
C PRO A 55 3.33 5.46 0.02
N ILE A 56 2.41 6.09 0.71
CA ILE A 56 1.03 6.26 0.24
C ILE A 56 0.57 7.72 0.17
N GLY A 57 1.39 8.65 0.63
CA GLY A 57 1.06 10.07 0.62
C GLY A 57 1.86 10.89 1.61
N LEU A 58 1.41 12.14 1.82
CA LEU A 58 1.95 13.05 2.82
C LEU A 58 0.91 13.34 3.89
N ALA A 59 1.33 13.36 5.14
CA ALA A 59 0.55 13.88 6.26
C ALA A 59 1.00 15.29 6.60
N ASP A 60 0.04 16.12 6.98
CA ASP A 60 0.26 17.45 7.55
C ASP A 60 0.02 17.39 9.06
N ASP A 61 1.00 17.85 9.83
CA ASP A 61 0.94 17.95 11.30
C ASP A 61 1.10 19.44 11.68
N PRO A 62 0.00 20.21 11.65
CA PRO A 62 0.06 21.64 11.90
C PRO A 62 0.57 22.00 13.29
N GLN A 63 0.32 21.14 14.29
CA GLN A 63 0.75 21.38 15.67
C GLN A 63 2.28 21.40 15.78
N ASN A 64 2.96 20.52 15.07
CA ASN A 64 4.41 20.42 15.03
C ASN A 64 5.04 21.13 13.82
N GLN A 65 4.24 21.83 13.01
CA GLN A 65 4.67 22.54 11.80
C GLN A 65 5.53 21.68 10.88
N ARG A 66 5.06 20.46 10.55
CA ARG A 66 5.78 19.54 9.70
C ARG A 66 4.85 18.81 8.74
N GLN A 67 5.40 18.51 7.59
CA GLN A 67 4.79 17.59 6.62
C GLN A 67 5.73 16.41 6.45
N PHE A 68 5.19 15.19 6.43
CA PHE A 68 6.01 13.99 6.35
C PHE A 68 5.34 12.89 5.53
N PRO A 69 6.13 12.02 4.89
CA PRO A 69 5.59 10.88 4.15
C PRO A 69 4.87 9.89 5.07
N VAL A 70 3.72 9.40 4.63
CA VAL A 70 3.01 8.30 5.26
C VAL A 70 3.35 7.01 4.56
N TYR A 71 3.70 5.99 5.34
CA TYR A 71 4.10 4.67 4.85
C TYR A 71 3.15 3.60 5.36
N LEU A 72 2.93 2.58 4.53
CA LEU A 72 2.48 1.26 4.94
C LEU A 72 3.71 0.39 5.16
N ASP A 73 3.79 -0.26 6.30
CA ASP A 73 4.87 -1.19 6.66
C ASP A 73 4.27 -2.58 6.84
N PHE A 74 4.24 -3.37 5.76
CA PHE A 74 3.59 -4.68 5.76
C PHE A 74 4.24 -5.68 6.72
N ILE A 75 5.55 -5.56 6.99
CA ILE A 75 6.23 -6.43 7.96
C ILE A 75 5.78 -6.14 9.39
N ARG A 76 5.55 -4.86 9.70
CA ARG A 76 5.11 -4.43 11.04
C ARG A 76 3.59 -4.50 11.20
N ASP A 77 2.89 -4.01 10.18
CA ASP A 77 1.46 -3.74 10.26
C ASP A 77 0.61 -4.93 9.78
N GLY A 78 1.19 -5.86 9.00
CA GLY A 78 0.51 -7.06 8.54
C GLY A 78 -0.47 -6.79 7.39
N HIS A 79 -1.69 -7.31 7.52
CA HIS A 79 -2.76 -7.18 6.52
C HIS A 79 -3.34 -5.77 6.47
N LEU A 80 -3.91 -5.41 5.32
CA LEU A 80 -4.50 -4.10 5.08
C LEU A 80 -5.97 -4.22 4.69
N LEU A 81 -6.82 -3.44 5.35
CA LEU A 81 -8.22 -3.24 4.98
C LEU A 81 -8.46 -1.79 4.57
N ILE A 82 -9.01 -1.59 3.38
CA ILE A 82 -9.36 -0.27 2.85
C ILE A 82 -10.87 -0.14 2.78
N CYS A 83 -11.45 0.66 3.66
CA CYS A 83 -12.88 0.91 3.69
C CYS A 83 -13.22 2.29 3.14
N GLY A 84 -14.34 2.40 2.45
CA GLY A 84 -14.86 3.67 1.95
C GLY A 84 -16.01 3.50 0.97
N SER A 85 -16.83 4.51 0.80
CA SER A 85 -17.97 4.50 -0.11
C SER A 85 -17.54 4.29 -1.58
N ALA A 86 -18.49 4.02 -2.46
CA ALA A 86 -18.21 3.95 -3.89
C ALA A 86 -17.61 5.29 -4.38
N GLY A 87 -16.58 5.20 -5.23
CA GLY A 87 -15.89 6.38 -5.75
C GLY A 87 -14.92 7.08 -4.78
N SER A 88 -14.70 6.53 -3.57
CA SER A 88 -13.77 7.12 -2.59
C SER A 88 -12.28 6.93 -2.90
N GLY A 89 -11.93 6.20 -3.95
CA GLY A 89 -10.55 5.97 -4.35
C GLY A 89 -9.91 4.69 -3.80
N LYS A 90 -10.69 3.72 -3.27
CA LYS A 90 -10.15 2.45 -2.74
C LYS A 90 -9.26 1.72 -3.75
N THR A 91 -9.80 1.46 -4.94
CA THR A 91 -9.07 0.81 -6.03
C THR A 91 -7.83 1.62 -6.44
N SER A 92 -7.92 2.96 -6.49
CA SER A 92 -6.77 3.82 -6.79
C SER A 92 -5.70 3.73 -5.73
N LEU A 93 -6.06 3.60 -4.44
CA LEU A 93 -5.08 3.38 -3.37
C LEU A 93 -4.40 2.02 -3.52
N VAL A 94 -5.16 0.95 -3.83
CA VAL A 94 -4.56 -0.37 -4.11
C VAL A 94 -3.59 -0.27 -5.28
N GLN A 95 -3.97 0.39 -6.38
CA GLN A 95 -3.09 0.61 -7.54
C GLN A 95 -1.82 1.39 -7.15
N THR A 96 -1.94 2.41 -6.30
CA THR A 96 -0.79 3.17 -5.78
C THR A 96 0.16 2.28 -4.98
N ILE A 97 -0.38 1.39 -4.13
CA ILE A 97 0.41 0.42 -3.35
C ILE A 97 1.16 -0.55 -4.28
N LEU A 98 0.45 -1.15 -5.25
CA LEU A 98 1.05 -2.10 -6.19
C LEU A 98 2.09 -1.44 -7.09
N TYR A 99 1.80 -0.24 -7.61
CA TYR A 99 2.73 0.55 -8.40
C TYR A 99 3.98 0.91 -7.60
N GLY A 100 3.79 1.43 -6.37
CA GLY A 100 4.89 1.74 -5.47
C GLY A 100 5.74 0.52 -5.15
N ALA A 101 5.12 -0.65 -4.91
CA ALA A 101 5.84 -1.89 -4.69
C ALA A 101 6.65 -2.32 -5.93
N ALA A 102 6.05 -2.29 -7.12
CA ALA A 102 6.73 -2.66 -8.36
C ALA A 102 7.85 -1.69 -8.75
N LEU A 103 7.75 -0.42 -8.36
CA LEU A 103 8.79 0.58 -8.63
C LEU A 103 10.05 0.35 -7.79
N HIS A 104 9.89 -0.17 -6.57
CA HIS A 104 10.96 -0.21 -5.57
C HIS A 104 11.46 -1.60 -5.22
N TYR A 105 10.68 -2.63 -5.51
CA TYR A 105 11.05 -4.02 -5.25
C TYR A 105 11.06 -4.82 -6.55
N THR A 106 11.93 -5.78 -6.65
CA THR A 106 11.97 -6.71 -7.78
C THR A 106 10.92 -7.81 -7.61
N ALA A 107 10.60 -8.54 -8.68
CA ALA A 107 9.72 -9.69 -8.63
C ALA A 107 10.25 -10.84 -7.74
N LYS A 108 11.54 -10.85 -7.42
CA LYS A 108 12.13 -11.78 -6.44
C LYS A 108 11.84 -11.36 -4.99
N GLN A 109 11.39 -10.14 -4.79
CA GLN A 109 11.12 -9.58 -3.45
C GLN A 109 9.64 -9.43 -3.16
N VAL A 110 8.80 -9.17 -4.19
CA VAL A 110 7.35 -8.98 -4.05
C VAL A 110 6.61 -9.58 -5.23
N ASN A 111 5.54 -10.32 -4.94
CA ASN A 111 4.62 -10.85 -5.96
C ASN A 111 3.18 -10.43 -5.67
N PHE A 112 2.39 -10.27 -6.73
CA PHE A 112 0.99 -9.88 -6.68
C PHE A 112 0.09 -10.98 -7.20
N TYR A 113 -0.96 -11.29 -6.44
CA TYR A 113 -2.07 -12.14 -6.82
C TYR A 113 -3.35 -11.35 -6.58
N ILE A 114 -4.12 -11.08 -7.62
CA ILE A 114 -5.16 -10.06 -7.60
C ILE A 114 -6.50 -10.66 -8.02
N ALA A 115 -7.52 -10.53 -7.17
CA ALA A 115 -8.92 -10.76 -7.47
C ALA A 115 -9.61 -9.39 -7.62
N ASP A 116 -9.88 -8.95 -8.86
CA ASP A 116 -10.54 -7.68 -9.17
C ASP A 116 -12.04 -7.89 -9.37
N PHE A 117 -12.80 -7.71 -8.29
CA PHE A 117 -14.26 -7.81 -8.26
C PHE A 117 -14.93 -6.44 -8.29
N SER A 118 -14.20 -5.41 -8.73
CA SER A 118 -14.66 -4.02 -8.77
C SER A 118 -14.66 -3.48 -10.19
N SER A 119 -13.62 -2.81 -10.60
CA SER A 119 -13.59 -1.98 -11.81
C SER A 119 -12.87 -2.62 -13.01
N ARG A 120 -12.29 -3.79 -12.84
CA ARG A 120 -11.43 -4.48 -13.83
C ARG A 120 -10.21 -3.67 -14.27
N THR A 121 -9.81 -2.67 -13.48
CA THR A 121 -8.69 -1.78 -13.81
C THR A 121 -7.34 -2.35 -13.39
N MET A 122 -7.34 -3.42 -12.58
CA MET A 122 -6.11 -4.10 -12.15
C MET A 122 -5.41 -4.83 -13.30
N THR A 123 -6.10 -5.03 -14.44
CA THR A 123 -5.48 -5.60 -15.66
C THR A 123 -4.29 -4.79 -16.16
N ALA A 124 -4.18 -3.51 -15.81
CA ALA A 124 -3.01 -2.68 -16.10
C ALA A 124 -1.70 -3.29 -15.54
N PHE A 125 -1.77 -4.07 -14.48
CA PHE A 125 -0.62 -4.74 -13.85
C PHE A 125 -0.27 -6.09 -14.46
N ALA A 126 -1.06 -6.61 -15.42
CA ALA A 126 -0.85 -7.95 -15.98
C ALA A 126 0.52 -8.14 -16.66
N GLY A 127 1.09 -7.07 -17.23
CA GLY A 127 2.40 -7.09 -17.89
C GLY A 127 3.60 -7.00 -16.95
N LEU A 128 3.40 -6.82 -15.64
CA LEU A 128 4.50 -6.71 -14.70
C LEU A 128 5.06 -8.08 -14.32
N PRO A 129 6.38 -8.21 -14.20
CA PRO A 129 7.01 -9.46 -13.76
C PRO A 129 6.65 -9.86 -12.31
N HIS A 130 6.08 -8.93 -11.54
CA HIS A 130 5.61 -9.14 -10.17
C HIS A 130 4.26 -9.86 -10.11
N THR A 131 3.48 -9.83 -11.20
CA THR A 131 2.09 -10.30 -11.21
C THR A 131 2.03 -11.77 -11.56
N GLY A 132 1.66 -12.60 -10.57
CA GLY A 132 1.46 -14.02 -10.76
C GLY A 132 0.10 -14.35 -11.37
N CYS A 133 -0.96 -13.64 -10.93
CA CYS A 133 -2.32 -13.86 -11.40
C CYS A 133 -3.18 -12.60 -11.25
N ILE A 134 -4.06 -12.36 -12.24
CA ILE A 134 -5.21 -11.46 -12.11
C ILE A 134 -6.45 -12.24 -12.52
N CYS A 135 -7.41 -12.35 -11.61
CA CYS A 135 -8.69 -13.00 -11.84
C CYS A 135 -9.84 -12.04 -11.54
N MET A 136 -10.96 -12.28 -12.22
CA MET A 136 -12.19 -11.50 -12.10
C MET A 136 -13.33 -12.42 -11.73
N GLU A 137 -14.47 -11.85 -11.44
CA GLU A 137 -15.71 -12.60 -11.25
C GLU A 137 -15.99 -13.47 -12.49
N GLY A 138 -16.21 -14.77 -12.26
CA GLY A 138 -16.41 -15.78 -13.29
C GLY A 138 -15.15 -16.49 -13.78
N ASP A 139 -13.96 -16.10 -13.34
CA ASP A 139 -12.69 -16.80 -13.61
C ASP A 139 -12.46 -17.95 -12.61
N ASP A 140 -13.43 -18.88 -12.46
CA ASP A 140 -13.47 -19.89 -11.39
C ASP A 140 -12.19 -20.73 -11.29
N GLU A 141 -11.67 -21.18 -12.43
CA GLU A 141 -10.43 -21.98 -12.46
C GLU A 141 -9.22 -21.19 -11.96
N LYS A 142 -9.09 -19.90 -12.35
CA LYS A 142 -7.99 -19.07 -11.91
C LYS A 142 -8.09 -18.74 -10.42
N ILE A 143 -9.31 -18.48 -9.93
CA ILE A 143 -9.56 -18.23 -8.51
C ILE A 143 -9.21 -19.46 -7.70
N GLN A 144 -9.63 -20.65 -8.15
CA GLN A 144 -9.27 -21.91 -7.51
C GLN A 144 -7.75 -22.10 -7.44
N GLN A 145 -7.05 -21.86 -8.55
CA GLN A 145 -5.59 -21.96 -8.60
C GLN A 145 -4.91 -20.93 -7.69
N MET A 146 -5.40 -19.70 -7.68
CA MET A 146 -4.87 -18.63 -6.82
C MET A 146 -5.02 -18.96 -5.34
N MET A 147 -6.20 -19.42 -4.92
CA MET A 147 -6.47 -19.76 -3.52
C MET A 147 -5.72 -21.01 -3.09
N GLY A 148 -5.67 -22.04 -3.94
CA GLY A 148 -4.85 -23.25 -3.72
C GLY A 148 -3.37 -22.93 -3.60
N PHE A 149 -2.83 -22.09 -4.49
CA PHE A 149 -1.47 -21.61 -4.40
C PHE A 149 -1.19 -20.90 -3.06
N ALA A 150 -2.09 -20.04 -2.60
CA ALA A 150 -1.90 -19.31 -1.34
C ALA A 150 -1.86 -20.23 -0.12
N GLU A 151 -2.67 -21.32 -0.11
CA GLU A 151 -2.64 -22.35 0.95
C GLU A 151 -1.34 -23.17 0.91
N GLU A 152 -0.99 -23.67 -0.27
CA GLU A 152 0.23 -24.48 -0.46
C GLU A 152 1.49 -23.68 -0.11
N GLU A 153 1.54 -22.42 -0.50
CA GLU A 153 2.66 -21.54 -0.23
C GLU A 153 2.78 -21.24 1.26
N LEU A 154 1.66 -20.99 1.97
CA LEU A 154 1.66 -20.81 3.42
C LEU A 154 2.24 -22.04 4.12
N ASP A 155 1.79 -23.24 3.73
CA ASP A 155 2.25 -24.48 4.36
C ASP A 155 3.72 -24.81 4.01
N SER A 156 4.15 -24.51 2.80
CA SER A 156 5.55 -24.62 2.36
C SER A 156 6.45 -23.70 3.19
N ARG A 157 6.05 -22.45 3.38
CA ARG A 157 6.80 -21.48 4.18
C ARG A 157 6.88 -21.87 5.64
N LYS A 158 5.80 -22.36 6.24
CA LYS A 158 5.80 -22.89 7.62
C LYS A 158 6.86 -23.97 7.80
N LYS A 159 6.91 -24.94 6.87
CA LYS A 159 7.91 -26.02 6.90
C LYS A 159 9.33 -25.48 6.72
N SER A 160 9.56 -24.63 5.73
CA SER A 160 10.87 -24.06 5.42
C SER A 160 11.41 -23.21 6.58
N PHE A 161 10.58 -22.33 7.15
CA PHE A 161 10.98 -21.46 8.26
C PHE A 161 11.29 -22.27 9.52
N SER A 162 10.45 -23.28 9.82
CA SER A 162 10.70 -24.19 10.93
C SER A 162 12.02 -24.94 10.77
N GLN A 163 12.33 -25.46 9.57
CA GLN A 163 13.59 -26.15 9.29
C GLN A 163 14.82 -25.25 9.45
N LYS A 164 14.67 -23.95 9.15
CA LYS A 164 15.73 -22.95 9.29
C LYS A 164 15.75 -22.28 10.66
N GLY A 165 14.87 -22.69 11.60
CA GLY A 165 14.77 -22.12 12.94
C GLY A 165 14.28 -20.69 12.97
N MET A 166 13.54 -20.24 11.94
CA MET A 166 13.02 -18.87 11.82
C MET A 166 11.59 -18.81 12.32
N GLY A 167 11.30 -17.83 13.20
CA GLY A 167 9.98 -17.65 13.79
C GLY A 167 9.04 -16.76 12.99
N SER A 168 9.59 -15.93 12.10
CA SER A 168 8.81 -14.97 11.32
C SER A 168 9.44 -14.66 9.98
N TYR A 169 8.64 -14.11 9.06
CA TYR A 169 9.13 -13.60 7.78
C TYR A 169 10.12 -12.43 7.95
N ARG A 170 9.99 -11.64 9.01
CA ARG A 170 10.94 -10.60 9.36
C ARG A 170 12.32 -11.19 9.59
N ASP A 171 12.41 -12.19 10.49
CA ASP A 171 13.68 -12.86 10.85
C ASP A 171 14.28 -13.56 9.62
N TYR A 172 13.39 -14.17 8.81
CA TYR A 172 13.78 -14.83 7.58
C TYR A 172 14.44 -13.87 6.57
N ARG A 173 13.84 -12.69 6.34
CA ARG A 173 14.38 -11.68 5.42
C ARG A 173 15.71 -11.07 5.87
N GLU A 174 15.99 -11.04 7.17
CA GLU A 174 17.28 -10.56 7.66
C GLU A 174 18.44 -11.49 7.24
N SER A 175 18.15 -12.79 7.09
CA SER A 175 19.14 -13.83 6.82
C SER A 175 19.08 -14.37 5.39
N TYR A 176 17.93 -14.33 4.76
CA TYR A 176 17.65 -14.92 3.44
C TYR A 176 16.85 -13.95 2.57
N SER A 177 17.08 -13.99 1.24
CA SER A 177 16.39 -13.13 0.26
C SER A 177 15.68 -13.94 -0.84
N ASP A 178 15.48 -15.24 -0.60
CA ASP A 178 14.97 -16.19 -1.59
C ASP A 178 13.44 -16.35 -1.57
N VAL A 179 12.76 -15.75 -0.60
CA VAL A 179 11.29 -15.83 -0.46
C VAL A 179 10.68 -14.44 -0.64
N PRO A 180 9.90 -14.21 -1.72
CA PRO A 180 9.22 -12.93 -1.93
C PRO A 180 8.08 -12.72 -0.94
N ALA A 181 7.76 -11.48 -0.63
CA ALA A 181 6.47 -11.14 -0.04
C ALA A 181 5.36 -11.37 -1.06
N ILE A 182 4.21 -11.85 -0.63
CA ILE A 182 3.04 -12.02 -1.47
C ILE A 182 1.96 -11.04 -1.04
N PHE A 183 1.49 -10.23 -1.98
CA PHE A 183 0.29 -9.43 -1.83
C PHE A 183 -0.88 -10.15 -2.49
N LEU A 184 -1.77 -10.70 -1.66
CA LEU A 184 -3.05 -11.27 -2.09
C LEU A 184 -4.11 -10.18 -1.97
N VAL A 185 -4.47 -9.61 -3.12
CA VAL A 185 -5.40 -8.48 -3.22
C VAL A 185 -6.79 -8.98 -3.56
N ILE A 186 -7.80 -8.56 -2.80
CA ILE A 186 -9.21 -8.78 -3.13
C ILE A 186 -9.89 -7.41 -3.17
N ASP A 187 -10.06 -6.86 -4.36
CA ASP A 187 -10.76 -5.61 -4.57
C ASP A 187 -12.27 -5.88 -4.65
N ASN A 188 -13.03 -5.34 -3.71
CA ASN A 188 -14.43 -5.64 -3.40
C ASN A 188 -14.62 -7.02 -2.78
N TYR A 189 -14.08 -7.21 -1.57
CA TYR A 189 -14.20 -8.43 -0.78
C TYR A 189 -15.65 -8.93 -0.61
N PRO A 190 -16.68 -8.09 -0.37
CA PRO A 190 -18.06 -8.59 -0.27
C PRO A 190 -18.50 -9.37 -1.50
N ALA A 191 -18.28 -8.84 -2.70
CA ALA A 191 -18.65 -9.53 -3.94
C ALA A 191 -17.87 -10.85 -4.11
N PHE A 192 -16.57 -10.85 -3.75
CA PHE A 192 -15.78 -12.09 -3.74
C PHE A 192 -16.34 -13.11 -2.74
N SER A 193 -16.63 -12.68 -1.51
CA SER A 193 -17.14 -13.57 -0.45
C SER A 193 -18.50 -14.17 -0.78
N ASP A 194 -19.37 -13.41 -1.43
CA ASP A 194 -20.70 -13.85 -1.85
C ASP A 194 -20.63 -14.91 -2.97
N SER A 195 -19.70 -14.74 -3.92
CA SER A 195 -19.53 -15.63 -5.06
C SER A 195 -18.69 -16.88 -4.75
N TYR A 196 -17.79 -16.80 -3.76
CA TYR A 196 -16.74 -17.80 -3.46
C TYR A 196 -16.65 -18.12 -1.97
N GLU A 197 -17.80 -18.39 -1.33
CA GLU A 197 -17.90 -18.68 0.12
C GLU A 197 -17.03 -19.89 0.54
N GLN A 198 -16.79 -20.84 -0.37
CA GLN A 198 -15.92 -22.00 -0.12
C GLN A 198 -14.50 -21.65 0.29
N TYR A 199 -13.99 -20.44 -0.02
CA TYR A 199 -12.64 -20.00 0.36
C TYR A 199 -12.60 -19.17 1.65
N GLU A 200 -13.73 -19.05 2.36
CA GLU A 200 -13.76 -18.32 3.64
C GLU A 200 -12.77 -18.88 4.65
N SER A 201 -12.70 -20.23 4.77
CA SER A 201 -11.75 -20.88 5.68
C SER A 201 -10.29 -20.56 5.36
N THR A 202 -9.95 -20.55 4.06
CA THR A 202 -8.62 -20.20 3.56
C THR A 202 -8.27 -18.74 3.90
N LEU A 203 -9.20 -17.81 3.67
CA LEU A 203 -8.98 -16.40 4.00
C LEU A 203 -8.86 -16.16 5.51
N ILE A 204 -9.63 -16.88 6.34
CA ILE A 204 -9.47 -16.83 7.80
C ILE A 204 -8.08 -17.33 8.22
N GLN A 205 -7.61 -18.44 7.64
CA GLN A 205 -6.28 -18.97 7.93
C GLN A 205 -5.19 -17.99 7.49
N LEU A 206 -5.28 -17.46 6.27
CA LEU A 206 -4.34 -16.48 5.75
C LEU A 206 -4.33 -15.19 6.58
N SER A 207 -5.50 -14.71 7.03
CA SER A 207 -5.58 -13.53 7.89
C SER A 207 -4.93 -13.74 9.26
N ARG A 208 -4.96 -14.97 9.80
CA ARG A 208 -4.38 -15.29 11.10
C ARG A 208 -2.88 -15.53 11.04
N GLU A 209 -2.41 -16.18 10.00
CA GLU A 209 -1.05 -16.73 9.94
C GLU A 209 -0.20 -16.09 8.82
N GLY A 210 -0.82 -15.66 7.73
CA GLY A 210 -0.14 -15.24 6.50
C GLY A 210 0.93 -14.18 6.70
N ALA A 211 0.65 -13.14 7.48
CA ALA A 211 1.59 -12.06 7.72
C ALA A 211 2.90 -12.54 8.35
N SER A 212 2.83 -13.53 9.26
CA SER A 212 4.02 -14.14 9.87
C SER A 212 4.91 -14.89 8.88
N TYR A 213 4.35 -15.25 7.72
CA TYR A 213 5.06 -15.96 6.65
C TYR A 213 5.20 -15.13 5.37
N GLY A 214 4.96 -13.80 5.43
CA GLY A 214 5.14 -12.88 4.32
C GLY A 214 4.04 -12.95 3.26
N ILE A 215 2.83 -13.41 3.62
CA ILE A 215 1.64 -13.39 2.78
C ILE A 215 0.68 -12.36 3.36
N TYR A 216 0.46 -11.28 2.65
CA TYR A 216 -0.32 -10.14 3.11
C TYR A 216 -1.62 -10.01 2.34
N LEU A 217 -2.75 -9.98 3.06
CA LEU A 217 -4.05 -9.67 2.49
C LEU A 217 -4.21 -8.16 2.35
N ILE A 218 -4.67 -7.72 1.18
CA ILE A 218 -5.10 -6.35 0.91
C ILE A 218 -6.56 -6.44 0.46
N LEU A 219 -7.48 -6.07 1.35
CA LEU A 219 -8.91 -6.18 1.13
C LEU A 219 -9.54 -4.81 0.97
N THR A 220 -10.49 -4.68 0.07
CA THR A 220 -11.32 -3.47 -0.02
C THR A 220 -12.80 -3.79 0.22
N CYS A 221 -13.50 -2.88 0.89
CA CYS A 221 -14.95 -2.99 1.15
C CYS A 221 -15.57 -1.58 1.28
N ASN A 222 -16.90 -1.53 1.37
CA ASN A 222 -17.58 -0.27 1.62
C ASN A 222 -17.57 0.07 3.11
N ASN A 223 -17.85 -0.91 3.97
CA ASN A 223 -17.84 -0.76 5.42
C ASN A 223 -17.06 -1.92 6.06
N SER A 224 -16.44 -1.67 7.21
CA SER A 224 -15.74 -2.74 7.95
C SER A 224 -16.68 -3.87 8.39
N GLY A 225 -17.97 -3.59 8.55
CA GLY A 225 -18.98 -4.62 8.85
C GLY A 225 -19.24 -5.61 7.70
N ASP A 226 -18.80 -5.30 6.50
CA ASP A 226 -18.91 -6.19 5.33
C ASP A 226 -17.86 -7.34 5.40
N ILE A 227 -16.86 -7.21 6.28
CA ILE A 227 -15.82 -8.22 6.47
C ILE A 227 -16.21 -9.16 7.59
N ARG A 228 -16.04 -10.46 7.36
CA ARG A 228 -16.25 -11.47 8.39
C ARG A 228 -15.44 -11.16 9.65
N SER A 229 -16.07 -11.16 10.82
CA SER A 229 -15.43 -10.79 12.09
C SER A 229 -14.14 -11.58 12.39
N ARG A 230 -14.10 -12.86 11.98
CA ARG A 230 -12.93 -13.74 12.13
C ARG A 230 -11.72 -13.29 11.29
N ILE A 231 -11.96 -12.61 10.17
CA ILE A 231 -10.89 -12.01 9.34
C ILE A 231 -10.53 -10.64 9.92
N LEU A 232 -11.56 -9.81 10.21
CA LEU A 232 -11.37 -8.44 10.68
C LEU A 232 -10.52 -8.35 11.95
N GLN A 233 -10.69 -9.27 12.90
CA GLN A 233 -9.92 -9.28 14.16
C GLN A 233 -8.41 -9.48 13.97
N ASN A 234 -7.98 -10.00 12.82
CA ASN A 234 -6.57 -10.24 12.48
C ASN A 234 -5.96 -9.10 11.63
N ILE A 235 -6.76 -8.12 11.21
CA ILE A 235 -6.30 -6.98 10.41
C ILE A 235 -6.11 -5.79 11.34
N THR A 236 -4.90 -5.24 11.38
CA THR A 236 -4.51 -4.16 12.29
C THR A 236 -4.56 -2.79 11.66
N LYS A 237 -4.66 -2.70 10.33
CA LYS A 237 -4.78 -1.46 9.55
C LYS A 237 -5.81 -1.55 8.44
#